data_38b55c12a86a6b00713e220653850249
#
_entry.id   38b55c12a86a6b00713e220653850249
#
_cell.length_a   1.000
_cell.length_b   1.000
_cell.length_c   1.000
_cell.angle_alpha   90.00
_cell.angle_beta   90.00
_cell.angle_gamma   90.00
#
_symmetry.space_group_name_H-M   'P 1'
#
loop_
_entity.id
_entity.type
_entity.pdbx_description
1 polymer ?
#
loop_
_entity_poly.entity_id
_entity_poly.type
_entity_poly.pdbx_seq_one_letter_code
_entity_poly.pdbx_strand_id
1 'polypeptide(L)'
;IIVEDEVFKSMKILHSIYFSCDELKIGNSVFGFCSELYSIMLNNVKKAEFGSNVFTDCTKLSTIRFEATMSLTVGDNCFSGVNSLQNVSLLSEKLNIGNNCFKNCRNLSSITFPKAQSIEIGSKAFEGCSKFNTSINITTFSELTIGDGCFKSLESLKHLTLLSEKITIGKNAFNECKNLSSIIFNNVLNISIGPGAFSKCMKLDKIFISAVSNVTLSDDCFSSASNIQTVLISGEEINIGSRCFKYCTKLSSVSLTKGKNVTFGSNVFGGSNLKKLSISATSKVVLAKYCFHHADRLESVTFSCEDIDVGERCFSNCKALNSIYIQKVKNATIGPYSFRECGNLTKFTLNAPLNLTICANCFRESCIHEVNLTGGNLTIGDYAFYDSSISSAYITSTLSHNIAR
;
A
#
# COMPACT_ATOMS: atom_id res chain seq x y z
N ILE A 1 12.11 -38.86 5.04
CA ILE A 1 13.17 -38.69 6.04
C ILE A 1 12.65 -37.72 7.10
N ILE A 2 12.81 -38.11 8.35
CA ILE A 2 12.54 -37.23 9.51
C ILE A 2 13.85 -37.13 10.28
N VAL A 3 14.29 -35.90 10.57
CA VAL A 3 15.42 -35.61 11.45
C VAL A 3 14.90 -34.76 12.60
N GLU A 4 14.98 -35.30 13.79
CA GLU A 4 14.49 -34.64 15.00
C GLU A 4 15.35 -33.43 15.39
N ASP A 5 14.96 -32.69 16.43
CA ASP A 5 15.63 -31.50 16.89
C ASP A 5 17.09 -31.74 17.28
N GLU A 6 17.98 -30.83 16.92
CA GLU A 6 19.39 -30.75 17.33
C GLU A 6 20.30 -31.94 16.98
N VAL A 7 19.84 -32.90 16.15
CA VAL A 7 20.56 -34.19 15.87
C VAL A 7 22.01 -33.96 15.39
N PHE A 8 22.26 -32.97 14.55
CA PHE A 8 23.60 -32.68 14.01
C PHE A 8 24.17 -31.35 14.54
N LYS A 9 23.66 -30.87 15.66
CA LYS A 9 24.11 -29.61 16.25
C LYS A 9 25.60 -29.66 16.65
N SER A 10 26.32 -28.58 16.35
CA SER A 10 27.75 -28.40 16.67
C SER A 10 28.71 -29.41 16.00
N MET A 11 28.35 -29.99 14.86
CA MET A 11 29.24 -30.80 14.06
C MET A 11 30.30 -29.94 13.36
N LYS A 12 31.41 -29.68 14.08
CA LYS A 12 32.45 -28.72 13.66
C LYS A 12 33.26 -29.13 12.43
N ILE A 13 33.17 -30.39 11.96
CA ILE A 13 33.84 -30.88 10.77
C ILE A 13 32.88 -31.25 9.64
N LEU A 14 31.58 -30.96 9.79
CA LEU A 14 30.58 -31.23 8.77
C LEU A 14 30.70 -30.16 7.65
N HIS A 15 31.03 -30.60 6.43
CA HIS A 15 31.29 -29.71 5.30
C HIS A 15 30.09 -29.51 4.36
N SER A 16 29.35 -30.58 4.10
CA SER A 16 28.24 -30.53 3.15
C SER A 16 27.13 -31.52 3.55
N ILE A 17 25.92 -31.23 3.15
CA ILE A 17 24.76 -32.05 3.38
C ILE A 17 24.01 -32.23 2.06
N TYR A 18 23.55 -33.45 1.84
CA TYR A 18 22.77 -33.81 0.68
C TYR A 18 21.59 -34.69 1.09
N PHE A 19 20.40 -34.29 0.71
CA PHE A 19 19.18 -35.04 0.90
C PHE A 19 18.56 -35.46 -0.44
N SER A 20 18.14 -36.73 -0.51
CA SER A 20 17.39 -37.25 -1.66
C SER A 20 16.27 -38.15 -1.09
N CYS A 21 15.03 -37.71 -1.17
CA CYS A 21 13.87 -38.42 -0.65
C CYS A 21 12.59 -37.71 -1.12
N ASP A 22 11.44 -38.40 -1.10
CA ASP A 22 10.17 -37.78 -1.46
C ASP A 22 9.73 -36.72 -0.45
N GLU A 23 9.83 -37.00 0.83
CA GLU A 23 9.43 -36.10 1.90
C GLU A 23 10.55 -35.94 2.93
N LEU A 24 10.88 -34.71 3.25
CA LEU A 24 11.94 -34.33 4.20
C LEU A 24 11.35 -33.44 5.30
N LYS A 25 11.55 -33.86 6.54
CA LYS A 25 11.22 -33.03 7.70
C LYS A 25 12.46 -32.90 8.59
N ILE A 26 12.90 -31.67 8.79
CA ILE A 26 14.06 -31.28 9.61
C ILE A 26 13.52 -30.52 10.83
N GLY A 27 13.84 -30.98 12.01
CA GLY A 27 13.47 -30.35 13.29
C GLY A 27 14.19 -29.03 13.52
N ASN A 28 14.08 -28.51 14.73
CA ASN A 28 14.67 -27.22 15.10
C ASN A 28 16.18 -27.37 15.39
N SER A 29 16.94 -26.34 15.06
CA SER A 29 18.38 -26.21 15.36
C SER A 29 19.24 -27.41 14.93
N VAL A 30 18.79 -28.22 13.97
CA VAL A 30 19.43 -29.51 13.60
C VAL A 30 20.90 -29.34 13.23
N PHE A 31 21.25 -28.31 12.47
CA PHE A 31 22.61 -28.00 12.03
C PHE A 31 23.18 -26.74 12.68
N GLY A 32 22.59 -26.29 13.79
CA GLY A 32 23.11 -25.12 14.50
C GLY A 32 24.57 -25.28 14.90
N PHE A 33 25.37 -24.23 14.77
CA PHE A 33 26.80 -24.17 15.12
C PHE A 33 27.71 -25.12 14.30
N CYS A 34 27.27 -25.58 13.12
CA CYS A 34 28.12 -26.34 12.18
C CYS A 34 29.02 -25.36 11.41
N SER A 35 30.11 -24.91 12.04
CA SER A 35 30.95 -23.80 11.57
C SER A 35 31.65 -24.05 10.24
N GLU A 36 31.93 -25.33 9.89
CA GLU A 36 32.56 -25.71 8.65
C GLU A 36 31.58 -26.03 7.50
N LEU A 37 30.27 -26.04 7.79
CA LEU A 37 29.26 -26.33 6.78
C LEU A 37 29.19 -25.19 5.74
N TYR A 38 29.53 -25.54 4.46
CA TYR A 38 29.55 -24.56 3.37
C TYR A 38 28.45 -24.77 2.33
N SER A 39 27.82 -25.98 2.25
CA SER A 39 26.73 -26.24 1.31
C SER A 39 25.67 -27.20 1.85
N ILE A 40 24.44 -26.97 1.41
CA ILE A 40 23.33 -27.90 1.59
C ILE A 40 22.51 -27.94 0.30
N MET A 41 22.15 -29.18 -0.11
CA MET A 41 21.40 -29.41 -1.34
C MET A 41 20.26 -30.41 -1.12
N LEU A 42 19.12 -30.13 -1.74
CA LEU A 42 18.00 -31.06 -1.90
C LEU A 42 17.95 -31.54 -3.35
N ASN A 43 17.69 -32.81 -3.53
CA ASN A 43 17.51 -33.39 -4.85
C ASN A 43 16.36 -34.39 -4.86
N ASN A 44 15.48 -34.31 -5.86
CA ASN A 44 14.30 -35.18 -6.00
C ASN A 44 13.35 -35.14 -4.81
N VAL A 45 13.27 -34.01 -4.09
CA VAL A 45 12.37 -33.85 -2.97
C VAL A 45 11.02 -33.32 -3.47
N LYS A 46 9.92 -33.92 -3.02
CA LYS A 46 8.57 -33.41 -3.32
C LYS A 46 8.14 -32.39 -2.30
N LYS A 47 8.35 -32.70 -1.02
CA LYS A 47 8.00 -31.83 0.10
C LYS A 47 9.17 -31.70 1.06
N ALA A 48 9.54 -30.48 1.40
CA ALA A 48 10.57 -30.21 2.40
C ALA A 48 10.08 -29.23 3.46
N GLU A 49 10.31 -29.55 4.70
CA GLU A 49 9.97 -28.70 5.85
C GLU A 49 11.23 -28.58 6.74
N PHE A 50 11.68 -27.37 6.95
CA PHE A 50 12.75 -27.03 7.87
C PHE A 50 12.16 -26.29 9.07
N GLY A 51 12.46 -26.73 10.26
CA GLY A 51 12.10 -26.10 11.52
C GLY A 51 12.81 -24.74 11.73
N SER A 52 12.75 -24.26 12.95
CA SER A 52 13.33 -22.97 13.30
C SER A 52 14.82 -23.09 13.64
N ASN A 53 15.60 -22.01 13.37
CA ASN A 53 17.01 -21.89 13.75
C ASN A 53 17.94 -22.99 13.17
N VAL A 54 17.55 -23.64 12.09
CA VAL A 54 18.23 -24.88 11.62
C VAL A 54 19.71 -24.64 11.32
N PHE A 55 20.11 -23.48 10.79
CA PHE A 55 21.48 -23.17 10.37
C PHE A 55 22.08 -21.98 11.14
N THR A 56 21.64 -21.75 12.35
CA THR A 56 22.20 -20.71 13.22
C THR A 56 23.70 -20.92 13.37
N ASP A 57 24.49 -19.84 13.22
CA ASP A 57 25.96 -19.85 13.34
C ASP A 57 26.71 -20.82 12.40
N CYS A 58 26.12 -21.17 11.26
CA CYS A 58 26.83 -21.85 10.17
C CYS A 58 27.67 -20.82 9.38
N THR A 59 28.81 -20.41 9.94
CA THR A 59 29.58 -19.23 9.52
C THR A 59 30.25 -19.36 8.15
N LYS A 60 30.36 -20.57 7.56
CA LYS A 60 30.88 -20.81 6.22
C LYS A 60 29.82 -21.12 5.17
N LEU A 61 28.52 -21.19 5.55
CA LEU A 61 27.45 -21.53 4.61
C LEU A 61 27.25 -20.39 3.61
N SER A 62 27.64 -20.62 2.35
CA SER A 62 27.68 -19.58 1.32
C SER A 62 26.62 -19.74 0.22
N THR A 63 26.18 -20.95 -0.03
CA THR A 63 25.22 -21.26 -1.09
C THR A 63 24.17 -22.25 -0.60
N ILE A 64 22.92 -21.95 -0.94
CA ILE A 64 21.77 -22.81 -0.66
C ILE A 64 21.04 -23.05 -1.98
N ARG A 65 20.73 -24.31 -2.24
CA ARG A 65 19.87 -24.72 -3.34
C ARG A 65 18.85 -25.72 -2.87
N PHE A 66 17.64 -25.27 -2.62
CA PHE A 66 16.52 -26.09 -2.20
C PHE A 66 15.51 -26.20 -3.37
N GLU A 67 15.34 -27.43 -3.84
CA GLU A 67 14.39 -27.76 -4.88
C GLU A 67 13.40 -28.80 -4.35
N ALA A 68 12.16 -28.36 -4.09
CA ALA A 68 11.06 -29.21 -3.69
C ALA A 68 9.89 -28.99 -4.67
N THR A 69 9.48 -30.04 -5.37
CA THR A 69 8.54 -29.87 -6.50
C THR A 69 7.15 -29.39 -6.05
N MET A 70 6.66 -29.79 -4.87
CA MET A 70 5.32 -29.47 -4.40
C MET A 70 5.31 -28.34 -3.35
N SER A 71 6.07 -28.52 -2.27
CA SER A 71 6.10 -27.54 -1.18
C SER A 71 7.45 -27.46 -0.50
N LEU A 72 7.87 -26.23 -0.18
CA LEU A 72 9.06 -25.92 0.58
C LEU A 72 8.70 -24.94 1.71
N THR A 73 8.92 -25.37 2.95
CA THR A 73 8.84 -24.51 4.13
C THR A 73 10.23 -24.35 4.73
N VAL A 74 10.65 -23.12 4.92
CA VAL A 74 11.90 -22.75 5.59
C VAL A 74 11.52 -21.95 6.84
N GLY A 75 11.73 -22.53 8.03
CA GLY A 75 11.20 -22.02 9.29
C GLY A 75 11.82 -20.70 9.76
N ASP A 76 11.35 -20.26 10.92
CA ASP A 76 11.75 -19.00 11.51
C ASP A 76 13.24 -18.96 11.86
N ASN A 77 13.89 -17.81 11.64
CA ASN A 77 15.32 -17.58 11.93
C ASN A 77 16.29 -18.59 11.29
N CYS A 78 15.85 -19.39 10.31
CA CYS A 78 16.59 -20.54 9.81
C CYS A 78 18.02 -20.20 9.38
N PHE A 79 18.23 -19.05 8.77
CA PHE A 79 19.54 -18.52 8.31
C PHE A 79 19.87 -17.15 8.91
N SER A 80 19.21 -16.77 10.00
CA SER A 80 19.40 -15.42 10.59
C SER A 80 20.87 -15.22 10.98
N GLY A 81 21.47 -14.11 10.52
CA GLY A 81 22.85 -13.75 10.83
C GLY A 81 23.93 -14.54 10.06
N VAL A 82 23.56 -15.43 9.14
CA VAL A 82 24.54 -16.18 8.32
C VAL A 82 25.18 -15.24 7.28
N ASN A 83 26.21 -14.52 7.73
CA ASN A 83 26.88 -13.48 6.93
C ASN A 83 27.71 -14.02 5.75
N SER A 84 28.04 -15.31 5.74
CA SER A 84 28.72 -15.97 4.61
C SER A 84 27.80 -16.21 3.42
N LEU A 85 26.47 -16.21 3.63
CA LEU A 85 25.49 -16.52 2.62
C LEU A 85 25.44 -15.46 1.52
N GLN A 86 25.65 -15.89 0.28
CA GLN A 86 25.70 -15.02 -0.90
C GLN A 86 24.56 -15.29 -1.89
N ASN A 87 24.28 -16.58 -2.15
CA ASN A 87 23.32 -16.99 -3.16
C ASN A 87 22.30 -17.98 -2.57
N VAL A 88 21.04 -17.71 -2.81
CA VAL A 88 19.94 -18.58 -2.38
C VAL A 88 19.03 -18.86 -3.57
N SER A 89 18.80 -20.16 -3.82
CA SER A 89 17.81 -20.64 -4.78
C SER A 89 16.78 -21.50 -4.05
N LEU A 90 15.53 -21.07 -4.08
CA LEU A 90 14.41 -21.77 -3.47
C LEU A 90 13.39 -22.05 -4.59
N LEU A 91 13.22 -23.30 -4.97
CA LEU A 91 12.33 -23.69 -6.06
C LEU A 91 11.22 -24.59 -5.52
N SER A 92 9.97 -24.18 -5.64
CA SER A 92 8.79 -24.96 -5.25
C SER A 92 7.51 -24.37 -5.82
N GLU A 93 6.47 -25.21 -5.99
CA GLU A 93 5.12 -24.71 -6.32
C GLU A 93 4.50 -23.90 -5.17
N LYS A 94 4.75 -24.32 -3.94
CA LYS A 94 4.33 -23.57 -2.74
C LYS A 94 5.54 -23.30 -1.88
N LEU A 95 5.87 -22.02 -1.71
CA LEU A 95 7.02 -21.58 -0.94
C LEU A 95 6.59 -20.80 0.29
N ASN A 96 7.03 -21.25 1.46
CA ASN A 96 6.85 -20.57 2.72
C ASN A 96 8.22 -20.27 3.36
N ILE A 97 8.51 -19.00 3.60
CA ILE A 97 9.72 -18.49 4.26
C ILE A 97 9.30 -17.89 5.59
N GLY A 98 9.80 -18.42 6.69
CA GLY A 98 9.47 -18.01 8.05
C GLY A 98 9.95 -16.62 8.44
N ASN A 99 9.55 -16.20 9.63
CA ASN A 99 9.93 -14.90 10.18
C ASN A 99 11.45 -14.82 10.43
N ASN A 100 12.06 -13.66 10.15
CA ASN A 100 13.49 -13.41 10.31
C ASN A 100 14.39 -14.43 9.59
N CYS A 101 13.89 -15.22 8.65
CA CYS A 101 14.59 -16.38 8.09
C CYS A 101 15.99 -16.03 7.57
N PHE A 102 16.14 -14.92 6.85
CA PHE A 102 17.44 -14.40 6.32
C PHE A 102 17.81 -13.06 6.95
N LYS A 103 17.26 -12.73 8.11
CA LYS A 103 17.54 -11.45 8.77
C LYS A 103 19.04 -11.30 9.00
N ASN A 104 19.58 -10.09 8.71
CA ASN A 104 21.00 -9.76 8.84
C ASN A 104 21.97 -10.63 8.01
N CYS A 105 21.53 -11.32 6.96
CA CYS A 105 22.42 -11.94 6.00
C CYS A 105 23.07 -10.85 5.13
N ARG A 106 24.07 -10.13 5.68
CA ARG A 106 24.60 -8.89 5.11
C ARG A 106 25.27 -9.05 3.75
N ASN A 107 25.77 -10.25 3.43
CA ASN A 107 26.39 -10.56 2.15
C ASN A 107 25.45 -11.23 1.15
N LEU A 108 24.18 -11.47 1.52
CA LEU A 108 23.20 -12.02 0.61
C LEU A 108 23.00 -11.06 -0.55
N SER A 109 23.49 -11.45 -1.71
CA SER A 109 23.48 -10.64 -2.92
C SER A 109 22.43 -11.11 -3.93
N SER A 110 22.02 -12.38 -3.87
CA SER A 110 21.07 -12.95 -4.80
C SER A 110 20.13 -13.94 -4.12
N ILE A 111 18.84 -13.74 -4.35
CA ILE A 111 17.81 -14.76 -4.12
C ILE A 111 16.97 -14.91 -5.37
N THR A 112 16.71 -16.15 -5.75
CA THR A 112 15.81 -16.47 -6.86
C THR A 112 14.51 -17.01 -6.28
N PHE A 113 13.41 -16.34 -6.60
CA PHE A 113 12.08 -16.83 -6.32
C PHE A 113 11.54 -17.64 -7.48
N PRO A 114 10.89 -18.78 -7.22
CA PRO A 114 10.30 -19.59 -8.28
C PRO A 114 9.09 -18.89 -8.90
N LYS A 115 8.72 -19.33 -10.08
CA LYS A 115 7.36 -19.11 -10.58
C LYS A 115 6.45 -20.12 -9.92
N ALA A 116 5.75 -19.73 -8.88
CA ALA A 116 5.05 -20.60 -7.94
C ALA A 116 3.52 -20.45 -8.01
N GLN A 117 2.79 -21.41 -7.43
CA GLN A 117 1.37 -21.27 -7.17
C GLN A 117 1.13 -20.19 -6.11
N SER A 118 1.88 -20.28 -5.00
CA SER A 118 1.83 -19.29 -3.93
C SER A 118 3.18 -19.11 -3.25
N ILE A 119 3.45 -17.89 -2.79
CA ILE A 119 4.64 -17.57 -1.98
C ILE A 119 4.17 -16.78 -0.75
N GLU A 120 4.62 -17.25 0.41
CA GLU A 120 4.49 -16.53 1.67
C GLU A 120 5.89 -16.23 2.23
N ILE A 121 6.15 -14.96 2.54
CA ILE A 121 7.42 -14.49 3.11
C ILE A 121 7.12 -13.85 4.45
N GLY A 122 7.67 -14.39 5.51
CA GLY A 122 7.44 -13.98 6.89
C GLY A 122 7.95 -12.58 7.22
N SER A 123 7.58 -12.13 8.40
CA SER A 123 7.97 -10.81 8.90
C SER A 123 9.49 -10.70 9.07
N LYS A 124 10.07 -9.56 8.62
CA LYS A 124 11.50 -9.25 8.72
C LYS A 124 12.42 -10.28 8.07
N ALA A 125 11.90 -11.10 7.16
CA ALA A 125 12.67 -12.21 6.58
C ALA A 125 13.98 -11.77 5.92
N PHE A 126 14.04 -10.56 5.35
CA PHE A 126 15.25 -10.00 4.69
C PHE A 126 15.70 -8.68 5.30
N GLU A 127 15.24 -8.34 6.51
CA GLU A 127 15.68 -7.13 7.21
C GLU A 127 17.20 -7.15 7.42
N GLY A 128 17.91 -6.09 7.04
CA GLY A 128 19.36 -5.98 7.23
C GLY A 128 20.23 -6.69 6.19
N CYS A 129 19.66 -7.21 5.10
CA CYS A 129 20.42 -7.77 3.97
C CYS A 129 21.00 -6.64 3.10
N SER A 130 22.08 -6.02 3.53
CA SER A 130 22.59 -4.75 2.96
C SER A 130 23.12 -4.87 1.51
N LYS A 131 23.56 -6.06 1.07
CA LYS A 131 24.02 -6.33 -0.29
C LYS A 131 22.96 -6.94 -1.21
N PHE A 132 21.72 -6.96 -0.79
CA PHE A 132 20.62 -7.58 -1.54
C PHE A 132 20.50 -7.02 -2.96
N ASN A 133 19.94 -7.82 -3.87
CA ASN A 133 19.76 -7.47 -5.29
C ASN A 133 19.14 -6.08 -5.48
N THR A 134 19.52 -5.44 -6.59
CA THR A 134 18.92 -4.17 -7.02
C THR A 134 17.48 -4.33 -7.51
N SER A 135 17.05 -5.56 -7.79
CA SER A 135 15.70 -5.87 -8.30
C SER A 135 15.13 -7.10 -7.60
N ILE A 136 13.87 -7.02 -7.21
CA ILE A 136 13.08 -8.15 -6.72
C ILE A 136 11.97 -8.41 -7.74
N ASN A 137 11.91 -9.64 -8.25
CA ASN A 137 10.88 -10.11 -9.16
C ASN A 137 10.23 -11.36 -8.55
N ILE A 138 8.96 -11.27 -8.19
CA ILE A 138 8.19 -12.38 -7.63
C ILE A 138 6.97 -12.60 -8.52
N THR A 139 6.80 -13.83 -8.96
CA THR A 139 5.65 -14.22 -9.79
C THR A 139 4.96 -15.42 -9.15
N THR A 140 3.67 -15.26 -8.86
CA THR A 140 2.80 -16.37 -8.41
C THR A 140 1.53 -16.42 -9.25
N PHE A 141 0.90 -17.59 -9.30
CA PHE A 141 -0.36 -17.74 -10.02
C PHE A 141 -1.56 -17.31 -9.18
N SER A 142 -1.56 -17.55 -7.86
CA SER A 142 -2.71 -17.23 -7.01
C SER A 142 -2.42 -16.19 -5.93
N GLU A 143 -1.46 -16.43 -5.05
CA GLU A 143 -1.29 -15.58 -3.87
C GLU A 143 0.18 -15.29 -3.56
N LEU A 144 0.45 -14.02 -3.27
CA LEU A 144 1.72 -13.54 -2.74
C LEU A 144 1.48 -12.78 -1.44
N THR A 145 2.08 -13.27 -0.37
CA THR A 145 2.11 -12.58 0.93
C THR A 145 3.54 -12.19 1.30
N ILE A 146 3.74 -10.92 1.62
CA ILE A 146 5.00 -10.35 2.11
C ILE A 146 4.74 -9.81 3.52
N GLY A 147 5.40 -10.36 4.52
CA GLY A 147 5.22 -10.04 5.93
C GLY A 147 5.73 -8.66 6.36
N ASP A 148 5.44 -8.30 7.60
CA ASP A 148 5.80 -7.02 8.18
C ASP A 148 7.31 -6.77 8.19
N GLY A 149 7.74 -5.59 7.72
CA GLY A 149 9.15 -5.22 7.71
C GLY A 149 10.07 -6.13 6.88
N CYS A 150 9.51 -6.98 6.03
CA CYS A 150 10.24 -8.05 5.34
C CYS A 150 11.49 -7.55 4.60
N PHE A 151 11.36 -6.47 3.84
CA PHE A 151 12.43 -5.84 3.04
C PHE A 151 12.74 -4.42 3.51
N LYS A 152 12.50 -4.13 4.79
CA LYS A 152 12.72 -2.79 5.35
C LYS A 152 14.17 -2.34 5.18
N SER A 153 14.35 -1.07 4.80
CA SER A 153 15.65 -0.38 4.69
C SER A 153 16.63 -1.05 3.71
N LEU A 154 16.14 -1.75 2.68
CA LEU A 154 17.01 -2.25 1.61
C LEU A 154 17.46 -1.10 0.71
N GLU A 155 18.64 -0.53 1.01
CA GLU A 155 19.18 0.61 0.26
C GLU A 155 19.60 0.26 -1.17
N SER A 156 19.94 -1.01 -1.44
CA SER A 156 20.30 -1.49 -2.78
C SER A 156 19.10 -1.62 -3.74
N LEU A 157 17.87 -1.80 -3.21
CA LEU A 157 16.68 -2.09 -4.01
C LEU A 157 16.25 -0.89 -4.85
N LYS A 158 16.17 -1.10 -6.17
CA LYS A 158 15.73 -0.07 -7.15
C LYS A 158 14.42 -0.41 -7.85
N HIS A 159 14.19 -1.70 -8.11
CA HIS A 159 13.05 -2.16 -8.89
C HIS A 159 12.33 -3.31 -8.18
N LEU A 160 11.00 -3.22 -8.13
CA LEU A 160 10.13 -4.23 -7.54
C LEU A 160 9.06 -4.62 -8.56
N THR A 161 8.99 -5.89 -8.89
CA THR A 161 7.94 -6.45 -9.75
C THR A 161 7.23 -7.58 -9.02
N LEU A 162 5.94 -7.44 -8.80
CA LEU A 162 5.09 -8.41 -8.12
C LEU A 162 3.92 -8.77 -9.05
N LEU A 163 3.88 -10.03 -9.48
CA LEU A 163 2.87 -10.56 -10.38
C LEU A 163 2.09 -11.67 -9.65
N SER A 164 0.81 -11.43 -9.35
CA SER A 164 -0.06 -12.36 -8.64
C SER A 164 -1.51 -11.92 -8.75
N GLU A 165 -2.45 -12.86 -8.68
CA GLU A 165 -3.87 -12.51 -8.57
C GLU A 165 -4.19 -11.81 -7.24
N LYS A 166 -3.61 -12.29 -6.15
CA LYS A 166 -3.79 -11.69 -4.83
C LYS A 166 -2.44 -11.30 -4.24
N ILE A 167 -2.28 -10.02 -3.90
CA ILE A 167 -1.07 -9.48 -3.30
C ILE A 167 -1.39 -8.89 -1.93
N THR A 168 -0.70 -9.37 -0.90
CA THR A 168 -0.74 -8.82 0.46
C THR A 168 0.66 -8.39 0.87
N ILE A 169 0.82 -7.11 1.18
CA ILE A 169 2.09 -6.53 1.64
C ILE A 169 1.89 -6.03 3.08
N GLY A 170 2.69 -6.52 4.00
CA GLY A 170 2.60 -6.23 5.43
C GLY A 170 3.05 -4.81 5.81
N LYS A 171 2.89 -4.48 7.08
CA LYS A 171 3.28 -3.21 7.67
C LYS A 171 4.78 -2.96 7.49
N ASN A 172 5.14 -1.74 7.01
CA ASN A 172 6.54 -1.33 6.81
C ASN A 172 7.37 -2.28 5.94
N ALA A 173 6.78 -3.13 5.10
CA ALA A 173 7.50 -4.18 4.37
C ALA A 173 8.67 -3.66 3.52
N PHE A 174 8.53 -2.50 2.89
CA PHE A 174 9.56 -1.80 2.09
C PHE A 174 9.84 -0.39 2.64
N ASN A 175 9.53 -0.15 3.92
CA ASN A 175 9.78 1.16 4.54
C ASN A 175 11.26 1.52 4.43
N GLU A 176 11.56 2.78 4.10
CA GLU A 176 12.93 3.30 3.95
C GLU A 176 13.78 2.63 2.83
N CYS A 177 13.16 1.97 1.85
CA CYS A 177 13.85 1.59 0.62
C CYS A 177 14.13 2.84 -0.22
N LYS A 178 15.09 3.66 0.21
CA LYS A 178 15.32 5.04 -0.29
C LYS A 178 15.63 5.11 -1.78
N ASN A 179 16.20 4.04 -2.34
CA ASN A 179 16.57 3.95 -3.75
C ASN A 179 15.53 3.27 -4.64
N LEU A 180 14.41 2.77 -4.06
CA LEU A 180 13.33 2.17 -4.83
C LEU A 180 12.70 3.23 -5.75
N SER A 181 12.84 3.02 -7.06
CA SER A 181 12.41 3.97 -8.10
C SER A 181 11.21 3.47 -8.88
N SER A 182 10.97 2.18 -8.96
CA SER A 182 9.82 1.62 -9.67
C SER A 182 9.19 0.43 -8.95
N ILE A 183 7.86 0.38 -9.00
CA ILE A 183 7.04 -0.75 -8.55
C ILE A 183 6.11 -1.11 -9.69
N ILE A 184 6.03 -2.40 -10.00
CA ILE A 184 5.13 -2.95 -11.02
C ILE A 184 4.24 -4.01 -10.37
N PHE A 185 2.92 -3.79 -10.49
CA PHE A 185 1.88 -4.74 -10.12
C PHE A 185 1.08 -5.10 -11.37
N ASN A 186 1.13 -6.35 -11.81
CA ASN A 186 0.37 -6.81 -12.97
C ASN A 186 -0.50 -8.02 -12.63
N ASN A 187 -1.60 -8.18 -13.37
CA ASN A 187 -2.56 -9.29 -13.24
C ASN A 187 -3.19 -9.39 -11.85
N VAL A 188 -3.44 -8.26 -11.21
CA VAL A 188 -3.94 -8.23 -9.84
C VAL A 188 -5.47 -8.27 -9.84
N LEU A 189 -6.04 -9.22 -9.12
CA LEU A 189 -7.45 -9.23 -8.76
C LEU A 189 -7.68 -8.40 -7.49
N ASN A 190 -6.89 -8.67 -6.45
CA ASN A 190 -6.96 -7.97 -5.17
C ASN A 190 -5.57 -7.58 -4.69
N ILE A 191 -5.41 -6.33 -4.26
CA ILE A 191 -4.16 -5.86 -3.64
C ILE A 191 -4.43 -5.17 -2.31
N SER A 192 -3.70 -5.58 -1.28
CA SER A 192 -3.69 -4.95 0.04
C SER A 192 -2.26 -4.55 0.41
N ILE A 193 -2.03 -3.27 0.65
CA ILE A 193 -0.74 -2.71 1.02
C ILE A 193 -0.84 -2.15 2.44
N GLY A 194 -0.10 -2.74 3.35
CA GLY A 194 -0.16 -2.47 4.78
C GLY A 194 0.38 -1.11 5.21
N PRO A 195 0.17 -0.74 6.48
CA PRO A 195 0.55 0.57 7.00
C PRO A 195 2.04 0.87 6.82
N GLY A 196 2.36 2.04 6.28
CA GLY A 196 3.74 2.50 6.08
C GLY A 196 4.58 1.66 5.10
N ALA A 197 3.98 0.75 4.34
CA ALA A 197 4.72 -0.26 3.57
C ALA A 197 5.78 0.33 2.62
N PHE A 198 5.52 1.45 1.98
CA PHE A 198 6.44 2.17 1.08
C PHE A 198 6.78 3.59 1.60
N SER A 199 6.55 3.83 2.89
CA SER A 199 6.89 5.11 3.49
C SER A 199 8.38 5.40 3.33
N LYS A 200 8.72 6.67 3.01
CA LYS A 200 10.09 7.14 2.77
C LYS A 200 10.84 6.46 1.60
N CYS A 201 10.14 5.89 0.63
CA CYS A 201 10.72 5.46 -0.65
C CYS A 201 10.97 6.70 -1.53
N MET A 202 12.06 7.42 -1.26
CA MET A 202 12.27 8.79 -1.73
C MET A 202 12.53 8.92 -3.24
N LYS A 203 12.87 7.83 -3.95
CA LYS A 203 13.10 7.85 -5.40
C LYS A 203 11.90 7.36 -6.22
N LEU A 204 10.88 6.85 -5.57
CA LEU A 204 9.68 6.37 -6.26
C LEU A 204 8.95 7.54 -6.93
N ASP A 205 8.76 7.46 -8.25
CA ASP A 205 8.26 8.59 -9.05
C ASP A 205 6.79 8.46 -9.47
N LYS A 206 6.32 7.24 -9.66
CA LYS A 206 4.95 6.95 -10.11
C LYS A 206 4.37 5.77 -9.38
N ILE A 207 3.07 5.85 -9.08
CA ILE A 207 2.26 4.74 -8.61
C ILE A 207 1.24 4.41 -9.66
N PHE A 208 1.29 3.19 -10.17
CA PHE A 208 0.30 2.64 -11.07
C PHE A 208 -0.21 1.31 -10.51
N ILE A 209 -1.49 1.27 -10.14
CA ILE A 209 -2.17 0.08 -9.63
C ILE A 209 -3.44 -0.13 -10.46
N SER A 210 -3.52 -1.28 -11.10
CA SER A 210 -4.72 -1.70 -11.82
C SER A 210 -5.15 -3.06 -11.30
N ALA A 211 -6.16 -3.08 -10.44
CA ALA A 211 -6.78 -4.30 -9.94
C ALA A 211 -8.15 -4.49 -10.58
N VAL A 212 -8.60 -5.74 -10.67
CA VAL A 212 -9.94 -6.05 -11.15
C VAL A 212 -10.97 -5.69 -10.08
N SER A 213 -10.71 -6.06 -8.82
CA SER A 213 -11.66 -5.90 -7.72
C SER A 213 -11.14 -4.89 -6.68
N ASN A 214 -10.36 -5.32 -5.70
CA ASN A 214 -10.08 -4.51 -4.53
C ASN A 214 -8.66 -3.92 -4.54
N VAL A 215 -8.56 -2.61 -4.23
CA VAL A 215 -7.33 -1.91 -3.92
C VAL A 215 -7.42 -1.32 -2.51
N THR A 216 -6.60 -1.80 -1.60
CA THR A 216 -6.49 -1.25 -0.25
C THR A 216 -5.08 -0.72 -0.01
N LEU A 217 -4.96 0.58 0.18
CA LEU A 217 -3.75 1.26 0.63
C LEU A 217 -3.98 1.69 2.08
N SER A 218 -3.28 1.07 3.02
CA SER A 218 -3.45 1.37 4.45
C SER A 218 -2.83 2.72 4.85
N ASP A 219 -2.95 3.08 6.13
CA ASP A 219 -2.42 4.32 6.68
C ASP A 219 -0.93 4.50 6.42
N ASP A 220 -0.51 5.74 6.10
CA ASP A 220 0.88 6.12 5.86
C ASP A 220 1.59 5.33 4.74
N CYS A 221 0.88 4.58 3.90
CA CYS A 221 1.42 3.60 2.96
C CYS A 221 2.57 4.15 2.09
N PHE A 222 2.43 5.35 1.53
CA PHE A 222 3.43 6.08 0.72
C PHE A 222 3.87 7.39 1.38
N SER A 223 3.64 7.56 2.67
CA SER A 223 3.99 8.79 3.38
C SER A 223 5.46 9.13 3.22
N SER A 224 5.77 10.39 2.95
CA SER A 224 7.14 10.89 2.72
C SER A 224 7.88 10.26 1.52
N ALA A 225 7.17 9.62 0.60
CA ALA A 225 7.74 9.24 -0.70
C ALA A 225 7.78 10.51 -1.60
N SER A 226 8.71 11.38 -1.31
CA SER A 226 8.73 12.78 -1.76
C SER A 226 8.89 12.99 -3.27
N ASN A 227 9.33 11.97 -4.00
CA ASN A 227 9.52 12.07 -5.45
C ASN A 227 8.30 11.63 -6.27
N ILE A 228 7.27 11.05 -5.65
CA ILE A 228 6.04 10.64 -6.36
C ILE A 228 5.42 11.88 -7.01
N GLN A 229 5.19 11.80 -8.33
CA GLN A 229 4.60 12.87 -9.15
C GLN A 229 3.17 12.56 -9.55
N THR A 230 2.88 11.28 -9.84
CA THR A 230 1.59 10.84 -10.37
C THR A 230 1.14 9.55 -9.69
N VAL A 231 -0.14 9.49 -9.36
CA VAL A 231 -0.81 8.30 -8.83
C VAL A 231 -2.01 7.98 -9.73
N LEU A 232 -2.00 6.78 -10.30
CA LEU A 232 -3.09 6.23 -11.11
C LEU A 232 -3.53 4.90 -10.49
N ILE A 233 -4.79 4.83 -10.07
CA ILE A 233 -5.36 3.64 -9.44
C ILE A 233 -6.68 3.30 -10.12
N SER A 234 -6.89 2.02 -10.44
CA SER A 234 -8.16 1.50 -10.90
C SER A 234 -8.52 0.21 -10.17
N GLY A 235 -9.80 0.01 -9.88
CA GLY A 235 -10.36 -1.14 -9.19
C GLY A 235 -11.81 -0.88 -8.81
N GLU A 236 -12.60 -1.90 -8.51
CA GLU A 236 -13.99 -1.72 -8.10
C GLU A 236 -14.11 -1.06 -6.72
N GLU A 237 -13.39 -1.59 -5.74
CA GLU A 237 -13.37 -1.06 -4.37
C GLU A 237 -11.99 -0.45 -4.11
N ILE A 238 -11.92 0.87 -3.97
CA ILE A 238 -10.66 1.60 -3.74
C ILE A 238 -10.70 2.22 -2.34
N ASN A 239 -9.86 1.72 -1.45
CA ASN A 239 -9.74 2.22 -0.08
C ASN A 239 -8.35 2.82 0.13
N ILE A 240 -8.29 4.10 0.45
CA ILE A 240 -7.04 4.83 0.71
C ILE A 240 -7.04 5.28 2.17
N GLY A 241 -6.14 4.74 2.96
CA GLY A 241 -5.99 5.00 4.39
C GLY A 241 -5.51 6.41 4.72
N SER A 242 -5.54 6.73 5.99
CA SER A 242 -5.15 8.05 6.48
C SER A 242 -3.66 8.33 6.21
N ARG A 243 -3.33 9.58 5.88
CA ARG A 243 -1.96 10.05 5.62
C ARG A 243 -1.22 9.28 4.52
N CYS A 244 -1.93 8.53 3.66
CA CYS A 244 -1.33 7.61 2.67
C CYS A 244 -0.27 8.30 1.80
N PHE A 245 -0.54 9.52 1.31
CA PHE A 245 0.37 10.32 0.48
C PHE A 245 0.84 11.60 1.19
N LYS A 246 0.84 11.60 2.53
CA LYS A 246 1.31 12.73 3.31
C LYS A 246 2.78 13.02 3.02
N TYR A 247 3.15 14.29 2.84
CA TYR A 247 4.50 14.74 2.50
C TYR A 247 5.05 14.19 1.16
N CYS A 248 4.19 13.77 0.23
CA CYS A 248 4.59 13.54 -1.16
C CYS A 248 4.76 14.88 -1.89
N THR A 249 5.87 15.55 -1.64
CA THR A 249 6.08 16.97 -2.00
C THR A 249 6.17 17.25 -3.51
N LYS A 250 6.32 16.23 -4.37
CA LYS A 250 6.26 16.37 -5.82
C LYS A 250 4.94 15.89 -6.42
N LEU A 251 4.03 15.33 -5.62
CA LEU A 251 2.75 14.81 -6.11
C LEU A 251 1.89 15.94 -6.67
N SER A 252 1.64 15.89 -7.97
CA SER A 252 0.89 16.92 -8.69
C SER A 252 -0.46 16.43 -9.22
N SER A 253 -0.62 15.13 -9.45
CA SER A 253 -1.82 14.56 -10.05
C SER A 253 -2.19 13.21 -9.44
N VAL A 254 -3.48 13.04 -9.13
CA VAL A 254 -4.07 11.77 -8.69
C VAL A 254 -5.31 11.50 -9.52
N SER A 255 -5.40 10.30 -10.06
CA SER A 255 -6.57 9.85 -10.81
C SER A 255 -6.99 8.46 -10.34
N LEU A 256 -8.26 8.34 -9.94
CA LEU A 256 -8.89 7.07 -9.58
C LEU A 256 -10.00 6.78 -10.58
N THR A 257 -9.96 5.60 -11.18
CA THR A 257 -10.86 5.22 -12.27
C THR A 257 -11.46 3.84 -12.07
N LYS A 258 -12.60 3.58 -12.71
CA LYS A 258 -13.32 2.29 -12.65
C LYS A 258 -13.78 1.90 -11.23
N GLY A 259 -13.80 2.85 -10.29
CA GLY A 259 -14.32 2.60 -8.95
C GLY A 259 -15.83 2.30 -8.99
N LYS A 260 -16.27 1.35 -8.15
CA LYS A 260 -17.65 1.27 -7.70
C LYS A 260 -17.78 2.14 -6.46
N ASN A 261 -16.95 1.85 -5.46
CA ASN A 261 -16.83 2.65 -4.26
C ASN A 261 -15.39 3.13 -4.05
N VAL A 262 -15.24 4.39 -3.65
CA VAL A 262 -13.94 4.99 -3.37
C VAL A 262 -13.98 5.65 -2.00
N THR A 263 -13.09 5.25 -1.09
CA THR A 263 -13.00 5.83 0.24
C THR A 263 -11.61 6.40 0.52
N PHE A 264 -11.59 7.56 1.18
CA PHE A 264 -10.37 8.20 1.65
C PHE A 264 -10.40 8.39 3.16
N GLY A 265 -9.30 8.05 3.81
CA GLY A 265 -9.03 8.35 5.20
C GLY A 265 -8.71 9.83 5.45
N SER A 266 -8.30 10.14 6.67
CA SER A 266 -8.01 11.51 7.08
C SER A 266 -6.63 11.96 6.63
N ASN A 267 -6.50 13.24 6.22
CA ASN A 267 -5.23 13.91 5.93
C ASN A 267 -4.36 13.18 4.88
N VAL A 268 -5.02 12.61 3.87
CA VAL A 268 -4.35 11.74 2.88
C VAL A 268 -3.25 12.46 2.14
N PHE A 269 -3.44 13.72 1.77
CA PHE A 269 -2.53 14.52 0.94
C PHE A 269 -1.86 15.68 1.72
N GLY A 270 -1.84 15.62 3.05
CA GLY A 270 -1.25 16.68 3.88
C GLY A 270 0.21 16.95 3.52
N GLY A 271 0.55 18.22 3.24
CA GLY A 271 1.89 18.64 2.83
C GLY A 271 2.34 18.14 1.45
N SER A 272 1.40 17.70 0.60
CA SER A 272 1.67 17.41 -0.81
C SER A 272 1.52 18.66 -1.68
N ASN A 273 2.06 18.61 -2.92
CA ASN A 273 1.88 19.65 -3.93
C ASN A 273 0.74 19.31 -4.92
N LEU A 274 -0.25 18.53 -4.48
CA LEU A 274 -1.36 18.11 -5.33
C LEU A 274 -2.07 19.32 -5.95
N LYS A 275 -2.13 19.35 -7.29
CA LYS A 275 -2.81 20.40 -8.04
C LYS A 275 -4.16 19.96 -8.57
N LYS A 276 -4.25 18.72 -9.01
CA LYS A 276 -5.46 18.19 -9.66
C LYS A 276 -5.82 16.82 -9.08
N LEU A 277 -7.10 16.65 -8.80
CA LEU A 277 -7.69 15.39 -8.37
C LEU A 277 -8.83 15.02 -9.31
N SER A 278 -8.85 13.77 -9.77
CA SER A 278 -9.96 13.23 -10.54
C SER A 278 -10.37 11.88 -9.98
N ILE A 279 -11.64 11.74 -9.62
CA ILE A 279 -12.22 10.52 -9.08
C ILE A 279 -13.46 10.17 -9.88
N SER A 280 -13.46 8.97 -10.46
CA SER A 280 -14.62 8.39 -11.13
C SER A 280 -15.04 7.10 -10.45
N ALA A 281 -16.23 7.13 -9.85
CA ALA A 281 -16.88 5.99 -9.21
C ALA A 281 -18.28 5.81 -9.79
N THR A 282 -18.76 4.58 -9.88
CA THR A 282 -20.12 4.31 -10.37
C THR A 282 -21.17 4.44 -9.26
N SER A 283 -20.79 4.23 -8.00
CA SER A 283 -21.69 4.31 -6.85
C SER A 283 -21.26 5.42 -5.90
N LYS A 284 -20.33 5.19 -5.00
CA LYS A 284 -20.09 6.09 -3.87
C LYS A 284 -18.66 6.60 -3.76
N VAL A 285 -18.51 7.89 -3.39
CA VAL A 285 -17.25 8.49 -2.94
C VAL A 285 -17.41 8.98 -1.51
N VAL A 286 -16.50 8.56 -0.62
CA VAL A 286 -16.45 9.00 0.78
C VAL A 286 -15.10 9.64 1.07
N LEU A 287 -15.10 10.89 1.48
CA LEU A 287 -13.93 11.62 1.92
C LEU A 287 -14.02 11.82 3.44
N ALA A 288 -13.09 11.23 4.20
CA ALA A 288 -13.07 11.41 5.64
C ALA A 288 -12.70 12.87 6.03
N LYS A 289 -12.83 13.17 7.31
CA LYS A 289 -12.49 14.48 7.85
C LYS A 289 -11.04 14.87 7.54
N TYR A 290 -10.81 16.15 7.24
CA TYR A 290 -9.49 16.73 6.96
C TYR A 290 -8.77 16.13 5.74
N CYS A 291 -9.42 15.40 4.82
CA CYS A 291 -8.77 14.66 3.74
C CYS A 291 -7.78 15.52 2.92
N PHE A 292 -8.18 16.73 2.54
CA PHE A 292 -7.39 17.71 1.77
C PHE A 292 -7.08 18.99 2.56
N HIS A 293 -7.24 18.96 3.88
CA HIS A 293 -7.01 20.13 4.72
C HIS A 293 -5.60 20.70 4.49
N HIS A 294 -5.50 22.02 4.26
CA HIS A 294 -4.25 22.69 3.88
C HIS A 294 -3.58 22.12 2.61
N ALA A 295 -4.36 21.62 1.65
CA ALA A 295 -3.84 21.37 0.30
C ALA A 295 -3.71 22.70 -0.46
N ASP A 296 -2.74 23.53 -0.06
CA ASP A 296 -2.63 24.94 -0.48
C ASP A 296 -2.40 25.13 -2.00
N ARG A 297 -2.00 24.06 -2.71
CA ARG A 297 -1.78 24.06 -4.16
C ARG A 297 -2.87 23.35 -4.96
N LEU A 298 -3.90 22.82 -4.32
CA LEU A 298 -5.00 22.14 -4.99
C LEU A 298 -5.83 23.17 -5.76
N GLU A 299 -5.77 23.11 -7.08
CA GLU A 299 -6.43 24.04 -7.99
C GLU A 299 -7.83 23.55 -8.41
N SER A 300 -7.95 22.24 -8.68
CA SER A 300 -9.21 21.67 -9.19
C SER A 300 -9.49 20.26 -8.69
N VAL A 301 -10.77 19.97 -8.50
CA VAL A 301 -11.28 18.66 -8.11
C VAL A 301 -12.43 18.25 -9.01
N THR A 302 -12.41 17.01 -9.49
CA THR A 302 -13.50 16.44 -10.29
C THR A 302 -13.97 15.14 -9.65
N PHE A 303 -15.28 15.04 -9.37
CA PHE A 303 -15.96 13.85 -8.92
C PHE A 303 -17.03 13.45 -9.92
N SER A 304 -17.10 12.15 -10.26
CA SER A 304 -18.21 11.54 -10.99
C SER A 304 -18.66 10.30 -10.24
N CYS A 305 -19.84 10.37 -9.59
CA CYS A 305 -20.39 9.30 -8.76
C CYS A 305 -21.88 9.51 -8.52
N GLU A 306 -22.62 8.48 -8.05
CA GLU A 306 -24.02 8.64 -7.66
C GLU A 306 -24.17 9.26 -6.26
N ASP A 307 -23.33 8.87 -5.33
CA ASP A 307 -23.37 9.37 -3.95
C ASP A 307 -22.01 9.95 -3.55
N ILE A 308 -22.02 11.11 -2.89
CA ILE A 308 -20.82 11.73 -2.37
C ILE A 308 -21.00 12.18 -0.92
N ASP A 309 -20.08 11.74 -0.05
CA ASP A 309 -19.97 12.21 1.33
C ASP A 309 -18.64 12.95 1.51
N VAL A 310 -18.71 14.25 1.71
CA VAL A 310 -17.55 15.09 2.01
C VAL A 310 -17.51 15.33 3.53
N GLY A 311 -16.45 14.86 4.17
CA GLY A 311 -16.30 14.93 5.62
C GLY A 311 -16.00 16.33 6.15
N GLU A 312 -16.01 16.46 7.49
CA GLU A 312 -15.68 17.71 8.18
C GLU A 312 -14.32 18.27 7.77
N ARG A 313 -14.25 19.57 7.46
CA ARG A 313 -13.03 20.32 7.10
C ARG A 313 -12.23 19.69 5.96
N CYS A 314 -12.89 18.93 5.09
CA CYS A 314 -12.22 18.16 4.05
C CYS A 314 -11.34 19.00 3.13
N PHE A 315 -11.82 20.16 2.68
CA PHE A 315 -11.11 21.13 1.83
C PHE A 315 -10.84 22.46 2.55
N SER A 316 -10.97 22.52 3.87
CA SER A 316 -10.71 23.75 4.62
C SER A 316 -9.29 24.26 4.38
N ASN A 317 -9.13 25.56 4.18
CA ASN A 317 -7.86 26.22 3.86
C ASN A 317 -7.20 25.76 2.54
N CYS A 318 -7.96 25.25 1.57
CA CYS A 318 -7.46 25.00 0.22
C CYS A 318 -7.37 26.33 -0.57
N LYS A 319 -6.32 27.12 -0.34
CA LYS A 319 -6.20 28.51 -0.83
C LYS A 319 -6.20 28.64 -2.35
N ALA A 320 -5.64 27.65 -3.07
CA ALA A 320 -5.60 27.68 -4.54
C ALA A 320 -6.85 27.09 -5.20
N LEU A 321 -7.77 26.47 -4.46
CA LEU A 321 -8.92 25.78 -5.01
C LEU A 321 -9.89 26.77 -5.67
N ASN A 322 -9.98 26.69 -7.00
CA ASN A 322 -10.81 27.59 -7.80
C ASN A 322 -11.97 26.88 -8.50
N SER A 323 -11.92 25.55 -8.65
CA SER A 323 -12.94 24.80 -9.36
C SER A 323 -13.23 23.43 -8.73
N ILE A 324 -14.52 23.14 -8.58
CA ILE A 324 -15.03 21.85 -8.12
C ILE A 324 -16.09 21.42 -9.11
N TYR A 325 -15.90 20.25 -9.70
CA TYR A 325 -16.84 19.64 -10.62
C TYR A 325 -17.41 18.36 -10.00
N ILE A 326 -18.69 18.34 -9.69
CA ILE A 326 -19.37 17.16 -9.13
C ILE A 326 -20.48 16.79 -10.12
N GLN A 327 -20.37 15.61 -10.73
CA GLN A 327 -21.20 15.17 -11.83
C GLN A 327 -21.91 13.85 -11.50
N LYS A 328 -23.11 13.67 -12.07
CA LYS A 328 -23.94 12.46 -11.95
C LYS A 328 -24.42 12.15 -10.54
N VAL A 329 -24.29 13.08 -9.62
CA VAL A 329 -24.65 12.86 -8.20
C VAL A 329 -26.16 12.84 -8.03
N LYS A 330 -26.63 11.85 -7.27
CA LYS A 330 -28.02 11.71 -6.82
C LYS A 330 -28.18 12.17 -5.36
N ASN A 331 -27.21 11.79 -4.51
CA ASN A 331 -27.17 12.16 -3.10
C ASN A 331 -25.83 12.81 -2.76
N ALA A 332 -25.86 13.94 -2.07
CA ALA A 332 -24.66 14.64 -1.65
C ALA A 332 -24.78 15.15 -0.20
N THR A 333 -23.75 14.85 0.58
CA THR A 333 -23.55 15.47 1.90
C THR A 333 -22.23 16.23 1.88
N ILE A 334 -22.29 17.53 2.13
CA ILE A 334 -21.12 18.40 2.24
C ILE A 334 -20.97 18.78 3.71
N GLY A 335 -19.95 18.19 4.35
CA GLY A 335 -19.77 18.22 5.80
C GLY A 335 -19.44 19.60 6.39
N PRO A 336 -19.44 19.71 7.72
CA PRO A 336 -19.17 20.98 8.39
C PRO A 336 -17.80 21.55 8.06
N TYR A 337 -17.72 22.88 7.88
CA TYR A 337 -16.47 23.60 7.59
C TYR A 337 -15.70 23.10 6.35
N SER A 338 -16.33 22.31 5.46
CA SER A 338 -15.61 21.61 4.37
C SER A 338 -14.86 22.55 3.45
N PHE A 339 -15.39 23.74 3.17
CA PHE A 339 -14.80 24.76 2.29
C PHE A 339 -14.49 26.07 3.02
N ARG A 340 -14.33 26.00 4.34
CA ARG A 340 -13.96 27.18 5.12
C ARG A 340 -12.62 27.74 4.63
N GLU A 341 -12.53 29.05 4.50
CA GLU A 341 -11.31 29.77 4.11
C GLU A 341 -10.75 29.34 2.72
N CYS A 342 -11.60 28.90 1.78
CA CYS A 342 -11.23 28.65 0.39
C CYS A 342 -11.20 29.98 -0.40
N GLY A 343 -10.05 30.66 -0.38
CA GLY A 343 -9.91 32.03 -0.85
C GLY A 343 -10.07 32.26 -2.37
N ASN A 344 -9.92 31.21 -3.20
CA ASN A 344 -10.06 31.31 -4.66
C ASN A 344 -11.32 30.63 -5.20
N LEU A 345 -12.13 30.01 -4.36
CA LEU A 345 -13.38 29.37 -4.79
C LEU A 345 -14.49 30.40 -4.90
N THR A 346 -14.71 30.92 -6.11
CA THR A 346 -15.68 31.99 -6.37
C THR A 346 -17.07 31.50 -6.73
N LYS A 347 -17.19 30.25 -7.20
CA LYS A 347 -18.47 29.65 -7.61
C LYS A 347 -18.57 28.21 -7.10
N PHE A 348 -19.75 27.86 -6.61
CA PHE A 348 -20.08 26.49 -6.24
C PHE A 348 -21.44 26.09 -6.85
N THR A 349 -21.43 25.00 -7.63
CA THR A 349 -22.63 24.46 -8.26
C THR A 349 -22.76 22.99 -7.93
N LEU A 350 -23.91 22.59 -7.40
CA LEU A 350 -24.20 21.20 -7.07
C LEU A 350 -25.68 20.87 -7.32
N ASN A 351 -25.88 19.84 -8.15
CA ASN A 351 -27.20 19.28 -8.40
C ASN A 351 -27.22 17.82 -7.91
N ALA A 352 -28.04 17.55 -6.88
CA ALA A 352 -28.25 16.23 -6.30
C ALA A 352 -29.75 15.96 -6.19
N PRO A 353 -30.40 15.42 -7.24
CA PRO A 353 -31.86 15.43 -7.40
C PRO A 353 -32.62 14.61 -6.36
N LEU A 354 -31.97 13.75 -5.58
CA LEU A 354 -32.62 13.05 -4.47
C LEU A 354 -32.40 13.80 -3.15
N ASN A 355 -31.17 13.86 -2.65
CA ASN A 355 -30.87 14.49 -1.37
C ASN A 355 -29.61 15.37 -1.47
N LEU A 356 -29.72 16.61 -1.00
CA LEU A 356 -28.59 17.53 -0.89
C LEU A 356 -28.54 18.12 0.52
N THR A 357 -27.45 17.84 1.24
CA THR A 357 -27.21 18.42 2.55
C THR A 357 -25.93 19.25 2.53
N ILE A 358 -26.05 20.54 2.82
CA ILE A 358 -24.95 21.46 3.10
C ILE A 358 -24.92 21.65 4.62
N CYS A 359 -23.91 21.12 5.28
CA CYS A 359 -23.80 21.16 6.74
C CYS A 359 -23.42 22.54 7.28
N ALA A 360 -23.49 22.70 8.60
CA ALA A 360 -23.18 23.94 9.30
C ALA A 360 -21.76 24.46 8.98
N ASN A 361 -21.62 25.79 8.82
CA ASN A 361 -20.36 26.50 8.57
C ASN A 361 -19.59 26.01 7.31
N CYS A 362 -20.26 25.36 6.37
CA CYS A 362 -19.62 24.68 5.23
C CYS A 362 -18.70 25.62 4.42
N PHE A 363 -19.19 26.82 4.08
CA PHE A 363 -18.49 27.84 3.29
C PHE A 363 -18.13 29.09 4.12
N ARG A 364 -18.07 28.95 5.43
CA ARG A 364 -17.72 30.06 6.31
C ARG A 364 -16.38 30.70 5.91
N GLU A 365 -16.34 32.04 5.88
CA GLU A 365 -15.13 32.81 5.58
C GLU A 365 -14.55 32.45 4.19
N SER A 366 -15.37 32.05 3.22
CA SER A 366 -14.97 31.73 1.85
C SER A 366 -15.19 32.91 0.89
N CYS A 367 -14.47 32.92 -0.25
CA CYS A 367 -14.64 33.93 -1.29
C CYS A 367 -15.70 33.55 -2.34
N ILE A 368 -16.71 32.74 -1.98
CA ILE A 368 -17.78 32.38 -2.90
C ILE A 368 -18.64 33.60 -3.21
N HIS A 369 -18.84 33.87 -4.51
CA HIS A 369 -19.72 34.93 -5.01
C HIS A 369 -21.04 34.38 -5.57
N GLU A 370 -21.00 33.17 -6.15
CA GLU A 370 -22.16 32.54 -6.77
C GLU A 370 -22.37 31.12 -6.24
N VAL A 371 -23.60 30.84 -5.81
CA VAL A 371 -23.99 29.52 -5.31
C VAL A 371 -25.23 29.04 -6.09
N ASN A 372 -25.13 27.84 -6.69
CA ASN A 372 -26.23 27.19 -7.39
C ASN A 372 -26.46 25.80 -6.79
N LEU A 373 -27.54 25.63 -6.04
CA LEU A 373 -27.90 24.39 -5.36
C LEU A 373 -29.24 23.89 -5.86
N THR A 374 -29.28 22.64 -6.35
CA THR A 374 -30.52 21.96 -6.73
C THR A 374 -30.58 20.61 -6.02
N GLY A 375 -31.65 20.38 -5.29
CA GLY A 375 -31.87 19.12 -4.56
C GLY A 375 -33.34 18.71 -4.54
N GLY A 376 -33.60 17.39 -4.43
CA GLY A 376 -34.93 16.88 -4.11
C GLY A 376 -35.29 17.27 -2.68
N ASN A 377 -34.70 16.63 -1.70
CA ASN A 377 -34.65 17.07 -0.32
C ASN A 377 -33.40 17.93 -0.11
N LEU A 378 -33.57 19.21 0.16
CA LEU A 378 -32.47 20.13 0.38
C LEU A 378 -32.41 20.60 1.84
N THR A 379 -31.27 20.42 2.47
CA THR A 379 -31.01 20.93 3.82
C THR A 379 -29.77 21.83 3.78
N ILE A 380 -29.85 23.02 4.35
CA ILE A 380 -28.74 23.94 4.52
C ILE A 380 -28.63 24.25 6.02
N GLY A 381 -27.51 23.91 6.62
CA GLY A 381 -27.27 24.02 8.06
C GLY A 381 -26.88 25.42 8.51
N ASP A 382 -26.81 25.60 9.82
CA ASP A 382 -26.54 26.88 10.48
C ASP A 382 -25.19 27.47 10.01
N TYR A 383 -25.19 28.78 9.75
CA TYR A 383 -23.99 29.53 9.35
C TYR A 383 -23.29 28.97 8.12
N ALA A 384 -23.97 28.19 7.26
CA ALA A 384 -23.34 27.52 6.10
C ALA A 384 -22.52 28.47 5.22
N PHE A 385 -22.96 29.72 5.09
CA PHE A 385 -22.30 30.76 4.28
C PHE A 385 -21.92 32.00 5.11
N TYR A 386 -21.78 31.86 6.43
CA TYR A 386 -21.43 32.97 7.32
C TYR A 386 -20.10 33.62 6.90
N ASP A 387 -20.09 34.95 6.83
CA ASP A 387 -18.92 35.76 6.45
C ASP A 387 -18.31 35.38 5.08
N SER A 388 -19.19 34.93 4.15
CA SER A 388 -18.81 34.66 2.76
C SER A 388 -19.16 35.85 1.85
N SER A 389 -18.54 35.90 0.65
CA SER A 389 -18.69 37.01 -0.29
C SER A 389 -19.85 36.84 -1.27
N ILE A 390 -20.93 36.12 -0.91
CA ILE A 390 -22.03 35.78 -1.83
C ILE A 390 -22.73 37.03 -2.32
N SER A 391 -22.80 37.17 -3.66
CA SER A 391 -23.57 38.19 -4.36
C SER A 391 -24.80 37.61 -5.08
N SER A 392 -24.82 36.31 -5.38
CA SER A 392 -25.97 35.65 -5.97
C SER A 392 -26.11 34.19 -5.49
N ALA A 393 -27.34 33.77 -5.21
CA ALA A 393 -27.68 32.42 -4.80
C ALA A 393 -28.93 31.91 -5.53
N TYR A 394 -28.81 30.81 -6.24
CA TYR A 394 -29.88 30.08 -6.89
C TYR A 394 -30.11 28.75 -6.16
N ILE A 395 -31.21 28.67 -5.43
CA ILE A 395 -31.52 27.53 -4.58
C ILE A 395 -32.88 26.97 -4.99
N THR A 396 -32.89 25.72 -5.46
CA THR A 396 -34.11 25.04 -5.90
C THR A 396 -34.26 23.69 -5.22
N SER A 397 -35.50 23.40 -4.76
CA SER A 397 -35.87 22.09 -4.20
C SER A 397 -37.18 21.64 -4.82
N THR A 398 -37.30 20.35 -5.11
CA THR A 398 -38.47 19.76 -5.76
C THR A 398 -39.37 19.00 -4.80
N LEU A 399 -38.92 18.63 -3.60
CA LEU A 399 -39.68 17.74 -2.70
C LEU A 399 -40.04 18.31 -1.31
N SER A 400 -39.22 19.11 -0.67
CA SER A 400 -39.54 19.78 0.61
C SER A 400 -38.49 20.82 1.01
N HIS A 401 -38.88 21.81 1.82
CA HIS A 401 -37.97 22.84 2.28
C HIS A 401 -37.74 22.72 3.79
N ASN A 402 -36.52 22.38 4.19
CA ASN A 402 -36.03 22.61 5.54
C ASN A 402 -34.80 23.52 5.46
N ILE A 403 -35.02 24.80 5.67
CA ILE A 403 -33.92 25.77 5.82
C ILE A 403 -33.86 26.10 7.31
N ALA A 404 -32.80 25.63 7.98
CA ALA A 404 -32.52 26.02 9.36
C ALA A 404 -32.07 27.49 9.43
N ARG A 405 -32.36 28.14 10.52
CA ARG A 405 -32.05 29.57 10.77
C ARG A 405 -30.56 29.77 11.11
#